data_fe64d82b38ddc7a6ed618b828ee34f2f
#
_entry.id   fe64d82b38ddc7a6ed618b828ee34f2f
#
_cell.length_a   1.000
_cell.length_b   1.000
_cell.length_c   1.000
_cell.angle_alpha   90.00
_cell.angle_beta   90.00
_cell.angle_gamma   90.00
#
_symmetry.space_group_name_H-M   'P 1'
#
loop_
_entity.id
_entity.type
_entity.pdbx_description
1 polymer ?
#
loop_
_entity_poly.entity_id
_entity_poly.type
_entity_poly.pdbx_seq_one_letter_code
_entity_poly.pdbx_strand_id
1 'polypeptide(L)'
;SLNPININDEKNKKELIEKAGSNDIVITTYGVLVTQKDTLTSKPWNTVCLDEAHYIKNRMTRASRAAMSLKAEAKIILTGTPLQNHLGEMWNLFQFINPGMLGPWQQFVDKYIKSPWDDMIQKELKDRTMPFILRRTKDEVLEDLPEKISYEQMVELSPEEMQIYEKIRQDVEVKFKKHKTKAERDLAKTLNISFFQELTKLRLLSNSVSLVYPEWKPE
;
A
#
# COMPACT_ATOMS: atom_id res chain seq x y z
N SER A 1 25.18 0.57 -23.80
CA SER A 1 24.97 0.64 -22.33
C SER A 1 23.83 1.58 -22.03
N LEU A 2 23.07 1.29 -21.00
CA LEU A 2 22.00 2.16 -20.53
C LEU A 2 22.58 3.24 -19.60
N ASN A 3 22.06 4.46 -19.68
CA ASN A 3 22.51 5.61 -18.90
C ASN A 3 21.45 5.98 -17.85
N PRO A 4 21.70 5.79 -16.54
CA PRO A 4 20.74 6.13 -15.49
C PRO A 4 20.76 7.64 -15.19
N ILE A 5 19.58 8.26 -15.16
CA ILE A 5 19.34 9.67 -14.84
C ILE A 5 18.43 9.73 -13.62
N ASN A 6 18.99 10.02 -12.44
CA ASN A 6 18.19 10.23 -11.23
C ASN A 6 17.74 11.69 -11.15
N ILE A 7 16.42 11.92 -11.24
CA ILE A 7 15.85 13.28 -11.24
C ILE A 7 15.30 13.73 -9.88
N ASN A 8 15.44 12.93 -8.83
CA ASN A 8 14.77 13.24 -7.55
C ASN A 8 15.27 14.53 -6.91
N ASP A 9 16.59 14.72 -6.87
CA ASP A 9 17.24 15.86 -6.19
C ASP A 9 17.62 17.00 -7.15
N GLU A 10 17.30 16.84 -8.43
CA GLU A 10 17.67 17.80 -9.46
C GLU A 10 16.72 19.02 -9.48
N LYS A 11 17.27 20.21 -9.71
CA LYS A 11 16.48 21.44 -9.84
C LYS A 11 15.82 21.56 -11.21
N ASN A 12 16.46 21.06 -12.25
CA ASN A 12 16.05 21.13 -13.65
C ASN A 12 15.38 19.85 -14.16
N LYS A 13 14.53 19.23 -13.31
CA LYS A 13 13.84 17.95 -13.60
C LYS A 13 13.18 17.91 -14.99
N LYS A 14 12.49 18.99 -15.35
CA LYS A 14 11.78 19.10 -16.62
C LYS A 14 12.73 18.96 -17.81
N GLU A 15 13.84 19.68 -17.79
CA GLU A 15 14.83 19.65 -18.85
C GLU A 15 15.47 18.26 -19.00
N LEU A 16 15.79 17.61 -17.88
CA LEU A 16 16.34 16.24 -17.88
C LEU A 16 15.35 15.23 -18.47
N ILE A 17 14.06 15.33 -18.12
CA ILE A 17 13.02 14.48 -18.69
C ILE A 17 12.90 14.71 -20.20
N GLU A 18 12.87 15.95 -20.65
CA GLU A 18 12.73 16.31 -22.06
C GLU A 18 13.92 15.83 -22.90
N LYS A 19 15.14 15.95 -22.37
CA LYS A 19 16.38 15.52 -23.05
C LYS A 19 16.64 14.01 -23.04
N ALA A 20 16.00 13.25 -22.14
CA ALA A 20 16.22 11.81 -22.03
C ALA A 20 15.98 11.10 -23.38
N GLY A 21 16.93 10.32 -23.84
CA GLY A 21 16.92 9.61 -25.12
C GLY A 21 16.61 8.12 -25.00
N SER A 22 16.83 7.39 -26.09
CA SER A 22 16.48 5.95 -26.19
C SER A 22 17.32 5.03 -25.28
N ASN A 23 18.52 5.49 -24.86
CA ASN A 23 19.42 4.72 -24.01
C ASN A 23 19.38 5.20 -22.55
N ASP A 24 18.51 6.13 -22.21
CA ASP A 24 18.45 6.69 -20.87
C ASP A 24 17.38 5.99 -20.02
N ILE A 25 17.71 5.77 -18.76
CA ILE A 25 16.79 5.29 -17.73
C ILE A 25 16.52 6.43 -16.76
N VAL A 26 15.31 7.00 -16.80
CA VAL A 26 14.91 8.05 -15.85
C VAL A 26 14.41 7.40 -14.56
N ILE A 27 15.12 7.67 -13.46
CA ILE A 27 14.80 7.15 -12.12
C ILE A 27 14.13 8.26 -11.33
N THR A 28 12.94 7.97 -10.78
CA THR A 28 12.15 8.95 -10.05
C THR A 28 11.29 8.31 -8.95
N THR A 29 10.76 9.14 -8.05
CA THR A 29 9.82 8.71 -7.00
C THR A 29 8.37 8.97 -7.41
N TYR A 30 7.41 8.32 -6.72
CA TYR A 30 5.98 8.62 -6.91
C TYR A 30 5.62 10.08 -6.58
N GLY A 31 6.34 10.71 -5.64
CA GLY A 31 6.16 12.13 -5.34
C GLY A 31 6.52 13.03 -6.53
N VAL A 32 7.67 12.77 -7.14
CA VAL A 32 8.11 13.51 -8.34
C VAL A 32 7.23 13.18 -9.55
N LEU A 33 6.79 11.92 -9.72
CA LEU A 33 5.83 11.55 -10.75
C LEU A 33 4.54 12.40 -10.66
N VAL A 34 4.04 12.68 -9.46
CA VAL A 34 2.85 13.52 -9.26
C VAL A 34 3.12 14.98 -9.61
N THR A 35 4.28 15.52 -9.20
CA THR A 35 4.63 16.93 -9.42
C THR A 35 5.08 17.24 -10.85
N GLN A 36 5.70 16.27 -11.53
CA GLN A 36 6.17 16.39 -12.92
C GLN A 36 5.28 15.63 -13.91
N LYS A 37 4.02 15.38 -13.53
CA LYS A 37 3.08 14.57 -14.30
C LYS A 37 3.02 15.02 -15.75
N ASP A 38 2.80 16.30 -16.01
CA ASP A 38 2.57 16.80 -17.36
C ASP A 38 3.79 16.59 -18.26
N THR A 39 4.99 16.80 -17.73
CA THR A 39 6.24 16.57 -18.48
C THR A 39 6.46 15.07 -18.75
N LEU A 40 6.24 14.20 -17.75
CA LEU A 40 6.43 12.77 -17.90
C LEU A 40 5.39 12.13 -18.83
N THR A 41 4.17 12.66 -18.87
CA THR A 41 3.09 12.13 -19.73
C THR A 41 3.06 12.69 -21.13
N SER A 42 3.74 13.83 -21.39
CA SER A 42 3.88 14.41 -22.73
C SER A 42 4.82 13.58 -23.61
N LYS A 43 5.71 12.80 -23.02
CA LYS A 43 6.70 11.97 -23.70
C LYS A 43 6.26 10.51 -23.75
N PRO A 44 6.36 9.84 -24.92
CA PRO A 44 6.21 8.39 -24.99
C PRO A 44 7.47 7.71 -24.43
N TRP A 45 7.27 6.67 -23.63
CA TRP A 45 8.33 5.85 -23.07
C TRP A 45 8.33 4.47 -23.74
N ASN A 46 9.49 3.86 -23.90
CA ASN A 46 9.56 2.46 -24.32
C ASN A 46 9.02 1.57 -23.19
N THR A 47 9.58 1.70 -22.00
CA THR A 47 9.18 0.90 -20.85
C THR A 47 8.98 1.77 -19.62
N VAL A 48 7.91 1.52 -18.86
CA VAL A 48 7.70 2.09 -17.52
C VAL A 48 7.64 0.95 -16.52
N CYS A 49 8.55 1.00 -15.55
CA CYS A 49 8.58 0.07 -14.43
C CYS A 49 8.19 0.79 -13.14
N LEU A 50 7.21 0.29 -12.43
CA LEU A 50 6.82 0.79 -11.12
C LEU A 50 7.28 -0.19 -10.05
N ASP A 51 8.25 0.22 -9.24
CA ASP A 51 8.64 -0.53 -8.06
C ASP A 51 7.74 -0.17 -6.88
N GLU A 52 7.55 -1.11 -5.95
CA GLU A 52 6.62 -0.97 -4.83
C GLU A 52 5.23 -0.49 -5.28
N ALA A 53 4.66 -1.18 -6.27
CA ALA A 53 3.41 -0.78 -6.91
C ALA A 53 2.19 -0.70 -5.96
N HIS A 54 2.36 -1.07 -4.69
CA HIS A 54 1.34 -0.83 -3.67
C HIS A 54 0.97 0.66 -3.52
N TYR A 55 1.85 1.60 -3.91
CA TYR A 55 1.55 3.03 -3.94
C TYR A 55 0.44 3.42 -4.92
N ILE A 56 0.21 2.62 -5.96
CA ILE A 56 -0.84 2.88 -6.95
C ILE A 56 -2.06 1.97 -6.81
N LYS A 57 -2.11 1.07 -5.84
CA LYS A 57 -3.21 0.11 -5.65
C LYS A 57 -4.59 0.78 -5.47
N ASN A 58 -4.65 1.97 -4.90
CA ASN A 58 -5.87 2.75 -4.76
C ASN A 58 -6.00 3.74 -5.94
N ARG A 59 -7.01 3.51 -6.79
CA ARG A 59 -7.32 4.31 -7.98
C ARG A 59 -7.60 5.79 -7.69
N MET A 60 -7.99 6.14 -6.46
CA MET A 60 -8.34 7.50 -6.09
C MET A 60 -7.13 8.37 -5.74
N THR A 61 -5.95 7.77 -5.57
CA THR A 61 -4.74 8.52 -5.21
C THR A 61 -4.18 9.33 -6.40
N ARG A 62 -3.49 10.42 -6.07
CA ARG A 62 -2.79 11.25 -7.07
C ARG A 62 -1.72 10.45 -7.80
N ALA A 63 -0.98 9.59 -7.08
CA ALA A 63 0.05 8.73 -7.64
C ALA A 63 -0.52 7.74 -8.67
N SER A 64 -1.64 7.07 -8.33
CA SER A 64 -2.30 6.16 -9.26
C SER A 64 -2.75 6.87 -10.53
N ARG A 65 -3.41 8.03 -10.40
CA ARG A 65 -3.85 8.82 -11.55
C ARG A 65 -2.70 9.31 -12.42
N ALA A 66 -1.58 9.70 -11.81
CA ALA A 66 -0.39 10.10 -12.55
C ALA A 66 0.25 8.92 -13.29
N ALA A 67 0.39 7.77 -12.63
CA ALA A 67 0.91 6.55 -13.25
C ALA A 67 0.06 6.09 -14.44
N MET A 68 -1.28 6.07 -14.29
CA MET A 68 -2.21 5.68 -15.37
C MET A 68 -2.09 6.58 -16.61
N SER A 69 -1.66 7.84 -16.43
CA SER A 69 -1.49 8.78 -17.52
C SER A 69 -0.18 8.58 -18.32
N LEU A 70 0.76 7.79 -17.82
CA LEU A 70 2.02 7.50 -18.52
C LEU A 70 1.76 6.68 -19.78
N LYS A 71 2.38 7.12 -20.89
CA LYS A 71 2.33 6.44 -22.18
C LYS A 71 3.60 5.60 -22.34
N ALA A 72 3.46 4.29 -22.48
CA ALA A 72 4.58 3.37 -22.70
C ALA A 72 4.16 2.19 -23.56
N GLU A 73 5.11 1.64 -24.30
CA GLU A 73 4.92 0.41 -25.09
C GLU A 73 4.85 -0.82 -24.17
N ALA A 74 5.71 -0.85 -23.14
CA ALA A 74 5.69 -1.89 -22.11
C ALA A 74 5.51 -1.28 -20.72
N LYS A 75 4.71 -1.95 -19.88
CA LYS A 75 4.47 -1.55 -18.49
C LYS A 75 4.69 -2.73 -17.57
N ILE A 76 5.50 -2.53 -16.54
CA ILE A 76 5.89 -3.54 -15.57
C ILE A 76 5.61 -2.99 -14.18
N ILE A 77 5.17 -3.86 -13.28
CA ILE A 77 5.05 -3.55 -11.86
C ILE A 77 5.84 -4.57 -11.03
N LEU A 78 6.51 -4.09 -10.00
CA LEU A 78 7.15 -4.90 -8.98
C LEU A 78 6.48 -4.61 -7.64
N THR A 79 6.22 -5.65 -6.85
CA THR A 79 5.65 -5.50 -5.52
C THR A 79 6.00 -6.68 -4.63
N GLY A 80 6.52 -6.41 -3.44
CA GLY A 80 6.77 -7.42 -2.42
C GLY A 80 5.52 -7.80 -1.62
N THR A 81 4.46 -7.00 -1.70
CA THR A 81 3.19 -7.30 -1.04
C THR A 81 2.29 -8.07 -2.00
N PRO A 82 1.99 -9.35 -1.68
CA PRO A 82 1.05 -10.09 -2.51
C PRO A 82 -0.31 -9.39 -2.54
N LEU A 83 -1.08 -9.65 -3.61
CA LEU A 83 -2.43 -9.15 -3.82
C LEU A 83 -3.41 -9.70 -2.75
N GLN A 84 -3.19 -9.33 -1.47
CA GLN A 84 -3.77 -10.06 -0.33
C GLN A 84 -5.18 -9.65 0.05
N ASN A 85 -5.62 -8.42 -0.20
CA ASN A 85 -6.78 -7.94 0.56
C ASN A 85 -7.98 -7.45 -0.25
N HIS A 86 -7.82 -7.03 -1.49
CA HIS A 86 -8.96 -6.55 -2.28
C HIS A 86 -8.75 -6.78 -3.78
N LEU A 87 -9.67 -7.48 -4.40
CA LEU A 87 -9.72 -7.65 -5.87
C LEU A 87 -9.71 -6.29 -6.60
N GLY A 88 -10.23 -5.23 -5.95
CA GLY A 88 -10.17 -3.87 -6.49
C GLY A 88 -8.75 -3.30 -6.61
N GLU A 89 -7.83 -3.67 -5.71
CA GLU A 89 -6.42 -3.30 -5.82
C GLU A 89 -5.76 -3.99 -7.03
N MET A 90 -6.04 -5.29 -7.19
CA MET A 90 -5.60 -6.06 -8.35
C MET A 90 -6.12 -5.45 -9.66
N TRP A 91 -7.41 -5.10 -9.73
CA TRP A 91 -7.99 -4.45 -10.90
C TRP A 91 -7.21 -3.19 -11.28
N ASN A 92 -6.85 -2.35 -10.30
CA ASN A 92 -6.12 -1.12 -10.56
C ASN A 92 -4.68 -1.38 -11.06
N LEU A 93 -3.99 -2.37 -10.52
CA LEU A 93 -2.66 -2.76 -10.99
C LEU A 93 -2.74 -3.28 -12.45
N PHE A 94 -3.73 -4.13 -12.76
CA PHE A 94 -3.96 -4.61 -14.12
C PHE A 94 -4.38 -3.51 -15.07
N GLN A 95 -5.14 -2.51 -14.61
CA GLN A 95 -5.46 -1.34 -15.42
C GLN A 95 -4.21 -0.54 -15.82
N PHE A 96 -3.14 -0.58 -15.02
CA PHE A 96 -1.87 0.02 -15.40
C PHE A 96 -1.11 -0.81 -16.42
N ILE A 97 -0.92 -2.12 -16.19
CA ILE A 97 -0.09 -2.98 -17.08
C ILE A 97 -0.82 -3.36 -18.37
N ASN A 98 -2.09 -3.73 -18.29
CA ASN A 98 -2.93 -4.17 -19.42
C ASN A 98 -4.29 -3.45 -19.39
N PRO A 99 -4.37 -2.18 -19.83
CA PRO A 99 -5.59 -1.41 -19.77
C PRO A 99 -6.76 -2.10 -20.47
N GLY A 100 -7.90 -2.20 -19.79
CA GLY A 100 -9.12 -2.81 -20.31
C GLY A 100 -9.22 -4.33 -20.21
N MET A 101 -8.15 -5.05 -19.87
CA MET A 101 -8.14 -6.52 -19.79
C MET A 101 -9.18 -7.08 -18.81
N LEU A 102 -9.38 -6.45 -17.66
CA LEU A 102 -10.37 -6.85 -16.65
C LEU A 102 -11.72 -6.13 -16.81
N GLY A 103 -11.92 -5.38 -17.90
CA GLY A 103 -13.12 -4.64 -18.17
C GLY A 103 -13.31 -3.37 -17.34
N PRO A 104 -14.44 -2.66 -17.52
CA PRO A 104 -14.77 -1.47 -16.75
C PRO A 104 -14.94 -1.80 -15.26
N TRP A 105 -14.60 -0.83 -14.40
CA TRP A 105 -14.64 -0.99 -12.95
C TRP A 105 -15.98 -1.53 -12.42
N GLN A 106 -17.11 -0.97 -12.89
CA GLN A 106 -18.41 -1.38 -12.40
C GLN A 106 -18.71 -2.85 -12.73
N GLN A 107 -18.39 -3.29 -13.96
CA GLN A 107 -18.56 -4.68 -14.34
C GLN A 107 -17.65 -5.62 -13.54
N PHE A 108 -16.43 -5.21 -13.25
CA PHE A 108 -15.52 -5.95 -12.41
C PHE A 108 -16.05 -6.11 -10.98
N VAL A 109 -16.59 -5.03 -10.40
CA VAL A 109 -17.24 -5.07 -9.08
C VAL A 109 -18.42 -6.03 -9.07
N ASP A 110 -19.30 -5.90 -10.06
CA ASP A 110 -20.54 -6.71 -10.12
C ASP A 110 -20.21 -8.19 -10.30
N LYS A 111 -19.22 -8.51 -11.12
CA LYS A 111 -18.85 -9.90 -11.43
C LYS A 111 -17.98 -10.54 -10.35
N TYR A 112 -16.90 -9.89 -9.92
CA TYR A 112 -15.86 -10.53 -9.09
C TYR A 112 -15.88 -10.13 -7.63
N ILE A 113 -16.27 -8.90 -7.31
CA ILE A 113 -16.26 -8.41 -5.92
C ILE A 113 -17.54 -8.78 -5.19
N LYS A 114 -18.70 -8.70 -5.87
CA LYS A 114 -19.99 -9.05 -5.26
C LYS A 114 -20.25 -10.55 -5.16
N SER A 115 -19.49 -11.37 -5.87
CA SER A 115 -19.62 -12.85 -5.88
C SER A 115 -18.31 -13.53 -5.42
N PRO A 116 -17.80 -13.23 -4.22
CA PRO A 116 -16.50 -13.72 -3.76
C PRO A 116 -16.48 -15.23 -3.50
N TRP A 117 -17.61 -15.88 -3.37
CA TRP A 117 -17.77 -17.29 -3.03
C TRP A 117 -18.08 -18.17 -4.25
N ASP A 118 -18.11 -17.61 -5.45
CA ASP A 118 -18.31 -18.36 -6.69
C ASP A 118 -16.97 -18.85 -7.23
N ASP A 119 -16.68 -20.11 -7.02
CA ASP A 119 -15.42 -20.75 -7.40
C ASP A 119 -15.15 -20.68 -8.91
N MET A 120 -16.20 -20.73 -9.74
CA MET A 120 -16.04 -20.63 -11.20
C MET A 120 -15.60 -19.22 -11.61
N ILE A 121 -16.19 -18.20 -11.00
CA ILE A 121 -15.84 -16.80 -11.25
C ILE A 121 -14.42 -16.50 -10.76
N GLN A 122 -14.06 -17.00 -9.58
CA GLN A 122 -12.71 -16.84 -9.04
C GLN A 122 -11.66 -17.56 -9.90
N LYS A 123 -11.97 -18.76 -10.36
CA LYS A 123 -11.11 -19.52 -11.28
C LYS A 123 -10.92 -18.75 -12.60
N GLU A 124 -12.00 -18.28 -13.21
CA GLU A 124 -11.92 -17.46 -14.45
C GLU A 124 -10.98 -16.26 -14.27
N LEU A 125 -11.11 -15.52 -13.16
CA LEU A 125 -10.25 -14.37 -12.87
C LEU A 125 -8.80 -14.79 -12.74
N LYS A 126 -8.54 -15.87 -12.02
CA LYS A 126 -7.21 -16.44 -11.85
C LYS A 126 -6.61 -16.84 -13.20
N ASP A 127 -7.33 -17.59 -14.01
CA ASP A 127 -6.84 -18.06 -15.31
C ASP A 127 -6.53 -16.90 -16.27
N ARG A 128 -7.30 -15.80 -16.19
CA ARG A 128 -7.05 -14.57 -16.97
C ARG A 128 -5.82 -13.81 -16.51
N THR A 129 -5.53 -13.79 -15.21
CA THR A 129 -4.46 -12.95 -14.63
C THR A 129 -3.12 -13.68 -14.48
N MET A 130 -3.14 -14.98 -14.25
CA MET A 130 -1.92 -15.79 -14.02
C MET A 130 -0.84 -15.64 -15.10
N PRO A 131 -1.14 -15.56 -16.41
CA PRO A 131 -0.09 -15.40 -17.43
C PRO A 131 0.74 -14.12 -17.31
N PHE A 132 0.24 -13.13 -16.57
CA PHE A 132 0.88 -11.82 -16.37
C PHE A 132 1.51 -11.66 -14.98
N ILE A 133 1.47 -12.71 -14.15
CA ILE A 133 2.00 -12.68 -12.77
C ILE A 133 3.16 -13.66 -12.66
N LEU A 134 4.33 -13.13 -12.29
CA LEU A 134 5.45 -13.94 -11.86
C LEU A 134 5.68 -13.75 -10.37
N ARG A 135 5.41 -14.79 -9.59
CA ARG A 135 5.66 -14.80 -8.15
C ARG A 135 6.73 -15.86 -7.82
N ARG A 136 7.74 -15.44 -7.07
CA ARG A 136 8.75 -16.33 -6.49
C ARG A 136 8.92 -15.99 -5.03
N THR A 137 8.88 -17.00 -4.18
CA THR A 137 9.22 -16.84 -2.76
C THR A 137 10.72 -16.99 -2.56
N LYS A 138 11.24 -16.46 -1.44
CA LYS A 138 12.65 -16.63 -1.09
C LYS A 138 13.02 -18.11 -0.97
N ASP A 139 12.15 -18.90 -0.38
CA ASP A 139 12.34 -20.32 -0.12
C ASP A 139 12.39 -21.15 -1.44
N GLU A 140 11.77 -20.65 -2.51
CA GLU A 140 11.79 -21.31 -3.84
C GLU A 140 13.05 -21.03 -4.66
N VAL A 141 13.78 -19.93 -4.37
CA VAL A 141 14.86 -19.47 -5.26
C VAL A 141 16.21 -19.30 -4.58
N LEU A 142 16.28 -19.34 -3.27
CA LEU A 142 17.51 -19.09 -2.52
C LEU A 142 17.90 -20.33 -1.71
N GLU A 143 18.49 -21.30 -2.42
CA GLU A 143 19.00 -22.54 -1.82
C GLU A 143 20.11 -22.30 -0.77
N ASP A 144 20.83 -21.19 -0.89
CA ASP A 144 21.95 -20.84 0.00
C ASP A 144 21.53 -20.09 1.28
N LEU A 145 20.25 -19.75 1.46
CA LEU A 145 19.80 -19.08 2.68
C LEU A 145 19.57 -20.10 3.79
N PRO A 146 20.08 -19.84 5.01
CA PRO A 146 19.74 -20.65 6.17
C PRO A 146 18.26 -20.57 6.48
N GLU A 147 17.72 -21.59 7.13
CA GLU A 147 16.35 -21.60 7.60
C GLU A 147 16.04 -20.37 8.47
N LYS A 148 14.83 -19.82 8.30
CA LYS A 148 14.37 -18.69 9.10
C LYS A 148 14.14 -19.15 10.54
N ILE A 149 14.98 -18.70 11.45
CA ILE A 149 14.79 -18.90 12.90
C ILE A 149 13.90 -17.75 13.40
N SER A 150 12.72 -18.11 13.96
CA SER A 150 11.83 -17.15 14.62
C SER A 150 11.80 -17.46 16.10
N TYR A 151 12.02 -16.46 16.95
CA TYR A 151 11.84 -16.57 18.38
C TYR A 151 10.92 -15.44 18.87
N GLU A 152 10.13 -15.74 19.88
CA GLU A 152 9.30 -14.74 20.55
C GLU A 152 10.02 -14.32 21.84
N GLN A 153 10.27 -13.02 21.95
CA GLN A 153 10.81 -12.45 23.18
C GLN A 153 9.67 -11.72 23.90
N MET A 154 9.28 -12.26 25.04
CA MET A 154 8.32 -11.60 25.92
C MET A 154 9.03 -10.47 26.67
N VAL A 155 8.45 -9.27 26.61
CA VAL A 155 8.92 -8.09 27.34
C VAL A 155 7.78 -7.65 28.25
N GLU A 156 8.05 -7.56 29.54
CA GLU A 156 7.11 -7.09 30.54
C GLU A 156 7.25 -5.58 30.71
N LEU A 157 6.10 -4.89 30.81
CA LEU A 157 6.07 -3.49 31.19
C LEU A 157 6.44 -3.35 32.69
N SER A 158 7.07 -2.26 33.07
CA SER A 158 7.25 -1.95 34.47
C SER A 158 5.91 -1.81 35.20
N PRO A 159 5.85 -1.96 36.54
CA PRO A 159 4.58 -1.80 37.26
C PRO A 159 3.90 -0.45 37.01
N GLU A 160 4.66 0.61 36.85
CA GLU A 160 4.16 1.97 36.56
C GLU A 160 3.61 2.09 35.16
N GLU A 161 4.34 1.56 34.16
CA GLU A 161 3.89 1.52 32.77
C GLU A 161 2.61 0.69 32.65
N MET A 162 2.54 -0.44 33.35
CA MET A 162 1.36 -1.29 33.37
C MET A 162 0.14 -0.57 33.96
N GLN A 163 0.31 0.21 35.02
CA GLN A 163 -0.79 1.01 35.59
C GLN A 163 -1.34 2.03 34.59
N ILE A 164 -0.45 2.73 33.87
CA ILE A 164 -0.84 3.68 32.82
C ILE A 164 -1.59 2.98 31.71
N TYR A 165 -1.06 1.84 31.25
CA TYR A 165 -1.67 1.01 30.19
C TYR A 165 -3.07 0.54 30.58
N GLU A 166 -3.22 -0.05 31.78
CA GLU A 166 -4.48 -0.57 32.28
C GLU A 166 -5.54 0.52 32.47
N LYS A 167 -5.17 1.70 32.93
CA LYS A 167 -6.08 2.83 33.03
C LYS A 167 -6.68 3.20 31.67
N ILE A 168 -5.85 3.33 30.64
CA ILE A 168 -6.33 3.64 29.30
C ILE A 168 -7.16 2.49 28.72
N ARG A 169 -6.74 1.24 28.95
CA ARG A 169 -7.49 0.04 28.51
C ARG A 169 -8.90 0.03 29.10
N GLN A 170 -9.03 0.31 30.40
CA GLN A 170 -10.33 0.38 31.07
C GLN A 170 -11.20 1.52 30.53
N ASP A 171 -10.64 2.71 30.30
CA ASP A 171 -11.36 3.84 29.71
C ASP A 171 -11.89 3.48 28.31
N VAL A 172 -11.12 2.78 27.50
CA VAL A 172 -11.52 2.26 26.19
C VAL A 172 -12.68 1.29 26.33
N GLU A 173 -12.55 0.29 27.20
CA GLU A 173 -13.60 -0.70 27.44
C GLU A 173 -14.93 -0.08 27.89
N VAL A 174 -14.89 0.89 28.82
CA VAL A 174 -16.08 1.59 29.32
C VAL A 174 -16.75 2.39 28.21
N LYS A 175 -15.97 3.12 27.40
CA LYS A 175 -16.48 3.86 26.23
C LYS A 175 -17.17 2.92 25.23
N PHE A 176 -16.65 1.71 25.04
CA PHE A 176 -17.19 0.75 24.06
C PHE A 176 -18.39 -0.03 24.56
N LYS A 177 -18.44 -0.41 25.83
CA LYS A 177 -19.58 -1.15 26.41
C LYS A 177 -20.89 -0.36 26.44
N LYS A 178 -20.83 0.97 26.38
CA LYS A 178 -22.03 1.86 26.45
C LYS A 178 -22.82 1.97 25.14
N HIS A 179 -22.33 1.47 24.01
CA HIS A 179 -22.93 1.76 22.70
C HIS A 179 -23.61 0.53 22.07
N LYS A 180 -24.85 0.23 22.51
CA LYS A 180 -25.65 -0.90 21.97
C LYS A 180 -26.90 -0.50 21.16
N THR A 181 -27.20 0.78 20.93
CA THR A 181 -28.46 1.21 20.30
C THR A 181 -28.30 1.69 18.85
N LYS A 182 -29.38 1.59 18.05
CA LYS A 182 -29.43 1.83 16.59
C LYS A 182 -29.15 3.31 16.20
N ALA A 183 -29.48 4.26 17.07
CA ALA A 183 -29.18 5.68 16.89
C ALA A 183 -27.66 6.00 16.97
N GLU A 184 -26.89 5.11 17.56
CA GLU A 184 -25.45 5.25 17.77
C GLU A 184 -24.61 4.79 16.59
N ARG A 185 -25.20 4.12 15.58
CA ARG A 185 -24.47 3.66 14.38
C ARG A 185 -24.09 4.79 13.43
N ASP A 186 -24.85 5.86 13.37
CA ASP A 186 -24.49 7.07 12.59
C ASP A 186 -23.45 7.93 13.31
N LEU A 187 -23.46 7.90 14.66
CA LEU A 187 -22.36 8.40 15.49
C LEU A 187 -21.10 7.52 15.36
N ALA A 188 -21.25 6.28 14.90
CA ALA A 188 -20.20 5.26 14.78
C ALA A 188 -19.02 5.68 13.89
N LYS A 189 -19.20 6.56 12.91
CA LYS A 189 -18.06 7.07 12.10
C LYS A 189 -17.12 7.94 12.94
N THR A 190 -17.66 8.79 13.79
CA THR A 190 -16.86 9.64 14.72
C THR A 190 -16.28 8.80 15.86
N LEU A 191 -17.05 7.82 16.35
CA LEU A 191 -16.62 6.87 17.39
C LEU A 191 -15.52 5.92 16.90
N ASN A 192 -15.58 5.49 15.63
CA ASN A 192 -14.50 4.68 15.04
C ASN A 192 -13.17 5.44 15.01
N ILE A 193 -13.18 6.73 14.68
CA ILE A 193 -11.95 7.57 14.70
C ILE A 193 -11.41 7.66 16.13
N SER A 194 -12.25 7.91 17.11
CA SER A 194 -11.85 7.96 18.53
C SER A 194 -11.32 6.62 19.03
N PHE A 195 -11.92 5.50 18.61
CA PHE A 195 -11.45 4.17 18.95
C PHE A 195 -10.05 3.88 18.39
N PHE A 196 -9.85 4.15 17.10
CA PHE A 196 -8.53 3.96 16.48
C PHE A 196 -7.46 4.85 17.12
N GLN A 197 -7.82 6.05 17.57
CA GLN A 197 -6.91 6.93 18.32
C GLN A 197 -6.50 6.30 19.66
N GLU A 198 -7.45 5.76 20.43
CA GLU A 198 -7.15 5.12 21.70
C GLU A 198 -6.37 3.80 21.53
N LEU A 199 -6.71 2.98 20.51
CA LEU A 199 -5.91 1.79 20.18
C LEU A 199 -4.47 2.17 19.78
N THR A 200 -4.32 3.27 19.04
CA THR A 200 -2.99 3.78 18.67
C THR A 200 -2.19 4.19 19.91
N LYS A 201 -2.84 4.85 20.88
CA LYS A 201 -2.20 5.18 22.17
C LYS A 201 -1.75 3.93 22.92
N LEU A 202 -2.62 2.91 23.05
CA LEU A 202 -2.25 1.64 23.69
C LEU A 202 -1.05 0.98 23.00
N ARG A 203 -1.02 1.00 21.67
CA ARG A 203 0.11 0.47 20.88
C ARG A 203 1.40 1.28 21.11
N LEU A 204 1.31 2.60 21.21
CA LEU A 204 2.47 3.46 21.50
C LEU A 204 2.96 3.23 22.93
N LEU A 205 2.06 3.08 23.90
CA LEU A 205 2.42 2.77 25.30
C LEU A 205 3.14 1.43 25.44
N SER A 206 2.75 0.43 24.65
CA SER A 206 3.44 -0.88 24.64
C SER A 206 4.89 -0.78 24.16
N ASN A 207 5.24 0.27 23.41
CA ASN A 207 6.61 0.51 22.97
C ASN A 207 7.37 1.40 23.97
N SER A 208 6.77 2.49 24.42
CA SER A 208 7.27 3.40 25.46
C SER A 208 6.19 4.37 25.90
N VAL A 209 6.08 4.60 27.19
CA VAL A 209 5.14 5.58 27.75
C VAL A 209 5.47 7.00 27.28
N SER A 210 6.73 7.34 27.07
CA SER A 210 7.16 8.66 26.58
C SER A 210 6.63 9.01 25.19
N LEU A 211 6.22 8.03 24.37
CA LEU A 211 5.58 8.28 23.06
C LEU A 211 4.18 8.88 23.18
N VAL A 212 3.53 8.69 24.32
CA VAL A 212 2.18 9.27 24.61
C VAL A 212 2.29 10.40 25.61
N TYR A 213 3.19 10.29 26.55
CA TYR A 213 3.45 11.27 27.61
C TYR A 213 4.93 11.71 27.58
N PRO A 214 5.27 12.74 26.79
CA PRO A 214 6.67 13.17 26.61
C PRO A 214 7.38 13.58 27.91
N GLU A 215 6.61 14.02 28.91
CA GLU A 215 7.11 14.43 30.25
C GLU A 215 7.49 13.21 31.13
N TRP A 216 7.01 12.01 30.77
CA TRP A 216 7.25 10.83 31.58
C TRP A 216 8.71 10.38 31.48
N LYS A 217 9.32 10.11 32.62
CA LYS A 217 10.66 9.53 32.75
C LYS A 217 10.56 8.29 33.59
N PRO A 218 11.17 7.17 33.16
CA PRO A 218 11.29 6.00 34.01
C PRO A 218 12.17 6.34 35.25
N GLU A 219 11.78 5.86 36.42
CA GLU A 219 12.62 5.90 37.64
C GLU A 219 13.80 4.96 37.54
#